data_f0f20d61b89ee9c643c87b6fda8d8635
#
_entry.id   f0f20d61b89ee9c643c87b6fda8d8635
#
_cell.length_a   1.000
_cell.length_b   1.000
_cell.length_c   1.000
_cell.angle_alpha   90.00
_cell.angle_beta   90.00
_cell.angle_gamma   90.00
#
_symmetry.space_group_name_H-M   'P 1'
#
loop_
_entity.id
_entity.type
_entity.pdbx_description
1 polymer ?
#
loop_
_entity_poly.entity_id
_entity_poly.type
_entity_poly.pdbx_seq_one_letter_code
_entity_poly.pdbx_strand_id
1 'polypeptide(L)'
;MVDRVKRIQCAPALLLLALLAGCGGASAPRSMADLINPLLGPDWSAWLVGPISRLATPEETRAFLALKDDAAAAAFAESFWSKRGNGIRHAYAERAVTADRLYSEGGYLGHRTDRGVIYVLYGPPEKEGFEVSPNPRDSAIEVWSYGKDAPSGLDGNRPNPVYRFIKRGDLTVSYVPRAQPLALPPVDH
;
A
#
# COMPACT_ATOMS: atom_id res chain seq x y z
N MET A 1 76.96 27.75 -4.10
CA MET A 1 76.04 27.61 -2.95
C MET A 1 74.69 27.32 -3.57
N VAL A 2 74.34 26.05 -3.67
CA VAL A 2 73.28 25.58 -4.52
C VAL A 2 72.18 25.04 -3.59
N ASP A 3 71.06 25.76 -3.55
CA ASP A 3 69.87 25.34 -2.79
C ASP A 3 69.10 24.26 -3.52
N ARG A 4 68.90 23.12 -2.84
CA ARG A 4 68.14 21.96 -3.30
C ARG A 4 66.66 22.17 -2.93
N VAL A 5 65.84 22.47 -3.89
CA VAL A 5 64.39 22.45 -3.74
C VAL A 5 63.90 20.99 -3.74
N LYS A 6 63.36 20.52 -2.60
CA LYS A 6 62.69 19.25 -2.47
C LYS A 6 61.29 19.32 -3.08
N ARG A 7 61.06 18.56 -4.15
CA ARG A 7 59.70 18.33 -4.72
C ARG A 7 58.93 17.38 -3.81
N ILE A 8 57.84 17.85 -3.25
CA ILE A 8 56.85 17.02 -2.56
C ILE A 8 55.94 16.47 -3.63
N GLN A 9 56.00 15.14 -3.81
CA GLN A 9 55.03 14.39 -4.66
C GLN A 9 53.76 14.18 -3.85
N CYS A 10 52.67 14.88 -4.21
CA CYS A 10 51.31 14.54 -3.74
C CYS A 10 50.78 13.38 -4.58
N ALA A 11 50.58 12.24 -3.94
CA ALA A 11 49.88 11.09 -4.51
C ALA A 11 48.35 11.38 -4.51
N PRO A 12 47.63 11.14 -5.59
CA PRO A 12 46.16 11.27 -5.57
C PRO A 12 45.57 10.06 -4.85
N ALA A 13 44.89 10.33 -3.73
CA ALA A 13 44.03 9.33 -3.08
C ALA A 13 42.82 9.05 -3.97
N LEU A 14 42.78 7.86 -4.58
CA LEU A 14 41.59 7.33 -5.28
C LEU A 14 40.50 7.04 -4.24
N LEU A 15 39.49 7.91 -4.21
CA LEU A 15 38.28 7.70 -3.44
C LEU A 15 37.41 6.67 -4.19
N LEU A 16 37.44 5.42 -3.76
CA LEU A 16 36.57 4.35 -4.27
C LEU A 16 35.12 4.62 -3.72
N LEU A 17 34.28 5.23 -4.53
CA LEU A 17 32.85 5.38 -4.24
C LEU A 17 32.19 4.02 -4.47
N ALA A 18 31.98 3.25 -3.39
CA ALA A 18 31.21 2.02 -3.42
C ALA A 18 29.72 2.39 -3.62
N LEU A 19 29.22 2.26 -4.84
CA LEU A 19 27.81 2.25 -5.16
C LEU A 19 27.18 0.99 -4.56
N LEU A 20 26.60 1.14 -3.36
CA LEU A 20 25.68 0.14 -2.82
C LEU A 20 24.39 0.22 -3.65
N ALA A 21 24.32 -0.61 -4.67
CA ALA A 21 23.06 -0.92 -5.34
C ALA A 21 22.18 -1.64 -4.31
N GLY A 22 21.31 -0.85 -3.65
CA GLY A 22 20.26 -1.41 -2.80
C GLY A 22 19.31 -2.22 -3.68
N CYS A 23 19.41 -3.54 -3.62
CA CYS A 23 18.36 -4.43 -4.11
C CYS A 23 17.08 -4.09 -3.38
N GLY A 24 16.16 -3.37 -4.05
CA GLY A 24 14.81 -3.17 -3.60
C GLY A 24 14.09 -4.52 -3.60
N GLY A 25 14.27 -5.30 -2.54
CA GLY A 25 13.47 -6.48 -2.30
C GLY A 25 12.01 -6.06 -2.18
N ALA A 26 11.14 -6.57 -3.04
CA ALA A 26 9.71 -6.42 -2.90
C ALA A 26 9.34 -6.96 -1.50
N SER A 27 8.99 -6.06 -0.59
CA SER A 27 8.55 -6.45 0.75
C SER A 27 7.29 -7.30 0.61
N ALA A 28 7.28 -8.49 1.23
CA ALA A 28 6.08 -9.31 1.31
C ALA A 28 4.91 -8.47 1.83
N PRO A 29 3.67 -8.71 1.36
CA PRO A 29 2.51 -7.99 1.84
C PRO A 29 2.41 -8.19 3.36
N ARG A 30 2.36 -7.07 4.10
CA ARG A 30 2.23 -7.09 5.54
C ARG A 30 0.84 -7.60 5.92
N SER A 31 0.78 -8.46 6.93
CA SER A 31 -0.50 -8.86 7.50
C SER A 31 -1.14 -7.67 8.24
N MET A 32 -2.45 -7.71 8.44
CA MET A 32 -3.14 -6.67 9.23
C MET A 32 -2.54 -6.59 10.65
N ALA A 33 -2.16 -7.73 11.24
CA ALA A 33 -1.55 -7.79 12.57
C ALA A 33 -0.20 -7.04 12.64
N ASP A 34 0.57 -7.02 11.57
CA ASP A 34 1.86 -6.31 11.49
C ASP A 34 1.70 -4.77 11.48
N LEU A 35 0.47 -4.27 11.32
CA LEU A 35 0.13 -2.84 11.27
C LEU A 35 -0.53 -2.35 12.57
N ILE A 36 -0.66 -3.21 13.58
CA ILE A 36 -1.25 -2.86 14.87
C ILE A 36 -0.15 -2.53 15.86
N ASN A 37 -0.26 -1.38 16.52
CA ASN A 37 0.59 -1.03 17.66
C ASN A 37 -0.15 -1.33 18.98
N PRO A 38 0.17 -2.41 19.68
CA PRO A 38 -0.56 -2.84 20.87
C PRO A 38 -0.30 -1.97 22.11
N LEU A 39 0.63 -1.02 22.04
CA LEU A 39 0.93 -0.09 23.12
C LEU A 39 0.02 1.14 23.12
N LEU A 40 -0.74 1.34 22.06
CA LEU A 40 -1.64 2.48 21.89
C LEU A 40 -3.08 2.11 22.24
N GLY A 41 -3.86 3.09 22.62
CA GLY A 41 -5.29 2.95 22.85
C GLY A 41 -6.08 2.59 21.59
N PRO A 42 -7.38 2.24 21.74
CA PRO A 42 -8.21 1.71 20.65
C PRO A 42 -8.34 2.67 19.47
N ASP A 43 -8.26 3.98 19.68
CA ASP A 43 -8.37 4.98 18.60
C ASP A 43 -7.12 5.00 17.70
N TRP A 44 -5.97 4.62 18.24
CA TRP A 44 -4.68 4.71 17.56
C TRP A 44 -4.06 3.37 17.21
N SER A 45 -4.32 2.31 18.00
CA SER A 45 -3.64 1.02 17.83
C SER A 45 -3.69 0.47 16.40
N ALA A 46 -4.81 0.65 15.70
CA ALA A 46 -5.04 0.18 14.33
C ALA A 46 -5.03 1.32 13.28
N TRP A 47 -4.42 2.47 13.59
CA TRP A 47 -4.43 3.64 12.70
C TRP A 47 -3.77 3.38 11.34
N LEU A 48 -2.73 2.55 11.29
CA LEU A 48 -2.08 2.15 10.03
C LEU A 48 -2.90 1.18 9.18
N VAL A 49 -3.92 0.52 9.76
CA VAL A 49 -4.71 -0.49 9.05
C VAL A 49 -5.56 0.16 7.96
N GLY A 50 -5.58 -0.43 6.78
CA GLY A 50 -6.33 0.07 5.63
C GLY A 50 -5.52 1.02 4.75
N PRO A 51 -6.12 2.11 4.21
CA PRO A 51 -5.47 2.96 3.22
C PRO A 51 -4.23 3.68 3.72
N ILE A 52 -4.14 3.98 5.04
CA ILE A 52 -2.97 4.64 5.63
C ILE A 52 -1.70 3.84 5.38
N SER A 53 -1.76 2.50 5.44
CA SER A 53 -0.61 1.64 5.17
C SER A 53 -0.07 1.76 3.73
N ARG A 54 -0.90 2.21 2.80
CA ARG A 54 -0.52 2.47 1.40
C ARG A 54 0.04 3.88 1.20
N LEU A 55 -0.35 4.80 2.06
CA LEU A 55 0.13 6.17 2.06
C LEU A 55 1.43 6.34 2.85
N ALA A 56 1.65 5.52 3.88
CA ALA A 56 2.81 5.58 4.74
C ALA A 56 4.06 4.98 4.08
N THR A 57 5.19 5.67 4.23
CA THR A 57 6.48 5.07 3.87
C THR A 57 6.87 3.95 4.83
N PRO A 58 7.81 3.07 4.47
CA PRO A 58 8.34 2.06 5.40
C PRO A 58 8.89 2.68 6.70
N GLU A 59 9.52 3.85 6.61
CA GLU A 59 10.07 4.60 7.74
C GLU A 59 8.95 5.14 8.64
N GLU A 60 7.91 5.73 8.07
CA GLU A 60 6.74 6.22 8.80
C GLU A 60 6.02 5.06 9.50
N THR A 61 5.86 3.93 8.81
CA THR A 61 5.28 2.73 9.42
C THR A 61 6.06 2.25 10.64
N ARG A 62 7.40 2.14 10.52
CA ARG A 62 8.27 1.74 11.64
C ARG A 62 8.21 2.75 12.78
N ALA A 63 8.22 4.05 12.46
CA ALA A 63 8.15 5.11 13.45
C ALA A 63 6.83 5.06 14.22
N PHE A 64 5.69 4.87 13.55
CA PHE A 64 4.39 4.75 14.20
C PHE A 64 4.31 3.52 15.10
N LEU A 65 4.79 2.37 14.64
CA LEU A 65 4.78 1.13 15.43
C LEU A 65 5.71 1.17 16.65
N ALA A 66 6.65 2.11 16.71
CA ALA A 66 7.53 2.31 17.87
C ALA A 66 6.98 3.27 18.91
N LEU A 67 5.83 3.93 18.68
CA LEU A 67 5.22 4.89 19.61
C LEU A 67 4.74 4.18 20.86
N LYS A 68 4.74 4.91 21.99
CA LYS A 68 4.46 4.37 23.32
C LYS A 68 3.17 4.88 23.96
N ASP A 69 2.60 5.96 23.42
CA ASP A 69 1.42 6.61 23.96
C ASP A 69 0.61 7.32 22.86
N ASP A 70 -0.65 7.60 23.17
CA ASP A 70 -1.62 8.19 22.24
C ASP A 70 -1.30 9.66 21.91
N ALA A 71 -0.65 10.41 22.80
CA ALA A 71 -0.27 11.79 22.52
C ALA A 71 0.80 11.85 21.42
N ALA A 72 1.78 10.94 21.48
CA ALA A 72 2.77 10.79 20.41
C ALA A 72 2.13 10.32 19.10
N ALA A 73 1.12 9.43 19.17
CA ALA A 73 0.39 8.99 17.98
C ALA A 73 -0.40 10.12 17.34
N ALA A 74 -1.08 10.96 18.11
CA ALA A 74 -1.78 12.14 17.62
C ALA A 74 -0.81 13.13 16.93
N ALA A 75 0.32 13.44 17.57
CA ALA A 75 1.35 14.32 17.00
C ALA A 75 1.93 13.73 15.70
N PHE A 76 2.16 12.43 15.65
CA PHE A 76 2.60 11.73 14.45
C PHE A 76 1.57 11.87 13.31
N ALA A 77 0.28 11.64 13.60
CA ALA A 77 -0.78 11.74 12.60
C ALA A 77 -0.90 13.17 12.03
N GLU A 78 -0.80 14.20 12.85
CA GLU A 78 -0.78 15.60 12.38
C GLU A 78 0.44 15.87 11.47
N SER A 79 1.62 15.40 11.85
CA SER A 79 2.83 15.52 11.02
C SER A 79 2.69 14.74 9.70
N PHE A 80 2.10 13.53 9.74
CA PHE A 80 1.85 12.69 8.57
C PHE A 80 0.96 13.40 7.54
N TRP A 81 -0.14 14.00 7.99
CA TRP A 81 -1.05 14.74 7.11
C TRP A 81 -0.47 16.08 6.65
N SER A 82 0.25 16.78 7.50
CA SER A 82 0.93 18.04 7.13
C SER A 82 1.88 17.86 5.94
N LYS A 83 2.63 16.75 5.91
CA LYS A 83 3.55 16.43 4.79
C LYS A 83 2.81 16.16 3.47
N ARG A 84 1.59 15.65 3.53
CA ARG A 84 0.78 15.28 2.34
C ARG A 84 -0.12 16.41 1.86
N GLY A 85 -0.34 17.41 2.68
CA GLY A 85 -1.17 18.57 2.38
C GLY A 85 -2.66 18.37 2.65
N ASN A 86 -3.36 19.48 2.85
CA ASN A 86 -4.76 19.49 3.25
C ASN A 86 -5.69 18.82 2.20
N GLY A 87 -5.37 18.92 0.91
CA GLY A 87 -6.19 18.31 -0.14
C GLY A 87 -6.23 16.77 -0.03
N ILE A 88 -5.08 16.14 0.24
CA ILE A 88 -5.00 14.67 0.42
C ILE A 88 -5.76 14.25 1.69
N ARG A 89 -5.56 14.98 2.80
CA ARG A 89 -6.26 14.71 4.07
C ARG A 89 -7.78 14.80 3.90
N HIS A 90 -8.25 15.84 3.22
CA HIS A 90 -9.67 16.06 2.99
C HIS A 90 -10.28 14.96 2.11
N ALA A 91 -9.67 14.69 0.97
CA ALA A 91 -10.12 13.64 0.06
C ALA A 91 -10.12 12.24 0.72
N TYR A 92 -9.12 11.96 1.56
CA TYR A 92 -9.08 10.74 2.36
C TYR A 92 -10.31 10.67 3.29
N ALA A 93 -10.56 11.73 4.06
CA ALA A 93 -11.65 11.75 5.04
C ALA A 93 -13.03 11.56 4.38
N GLU A 94 -13.31 12.28 3.28
CA GLU A 94 -14.56 12.15 2.54
C GLU A 94 -14.76 10.74 1.97
N ARG A 95 -13.70 10.19 1.36
CA ARG A 95 -13.76 8.85 0.78
C ARG A 95 -13.84 7.76 1.85
N ALA A 96 -13.20 7.94 3.01
CA ALA A 96 -13.30 7.00 4.12
C ALA A 96 -14.73 6.92 4.68
N VAL A 97 -15.37 8.08 4.90
CA VAL A 97 -16.79 8.13 5.32
C VAL A 97 -17.70 7.43 4.30
N THR A 98 -17.47 7.66 3.01
CA THR A 98 -18.24 7.00 1.96
C THR A 98 -17.99 5.48 1.92
N ALA A 99 -16.74 5.07 2.05
CA ALA A 99 -16.37 3.65 2.09
C ALA A 99 -16.98 2.95 3.31
N ASP A 100 -17.01 3.61 4.47
CA ASP A 100 -17.64 3.06 5.69
C ASP A 100 -19.13 2.82 5.50
N ARG A 101 -19.81 3.69 4.77
CA ARG A 101 -21.21 3.50 4.45
C ARG A 101 -21.46 2.36 3.46
N LEU A 102 -20.58 2.19 2.46
CA LEU A 102 -20.82 1.28 1.33
C LEU A 102 -20.23 -0.12 1.54
N TYR A 103 -19.11 -0.23 2.26
CA TYR A 103 -18.29 -1.43 2.27
C TYR A 103 -18.00 -2.00 3.67
N SER A 104 -18.69 -1.51 4.72
CA SER A 104 -18.57 -2.12 6.07
C SER A 104 -19.13 -3.53 6.05
N GLU A 105 -18.32 -4.49 6.48
CA GLU A 105 -18.67 -5.91 6.47
C GLU A 105 -17.83 -6.68 7.51
N GLY A 106 -18.32 -7.82 7.98
CA GLY A 106 -17.58 -8.69 8.91
C GLY A 106 -17.14 -8.01 10.22
N GLY A 107 -17.83 -6.93 10.63
CA GLY A 107 -17.46 -6.13 11.81
C GLY A 107 -16.34 -5.11 11.57
N TYR A 108 -15.85 -4.98 10.33
CA TYR A 108 -14.85 -3.97 9.96
C TYR A 108 -15.50 -2.74 9.35
N LEU A 109 -14.94 -1.56 9.67
CA LEU A 109 -15.28 -0.33 8.97
C LEU A 109 -14.91 -0.45 7.49
N GLY A 110 -15.74 0.11 6.62
CA GLY A 110 -15.62 -0.07 5.18
C GLY A 110 -14.26 0.39 4.63
N HIS A 111 -13.70 1.49 5.11
CA HIS A 111 -12.38 1.96 4.67
C HIS A 111 -11.24 0.98 5.01
N ARG A 112 -11.46 -0.01 5.88
CA ARG A 112 -10.48 -1.06 6.25
C ARG A 112 -10.67 -2.36 5.49
N THR A 113 -11.75 -2.50 4.71
CA THR A 113 -11.99 -3.66 3.84
C THR A 113 -11.20 -3.51 2.54
N ASP A 114 -11.00 -4.61 1.82
CA ASP A 114 -10.24 -4.57 0.56
C ASP A 114 -10.87 -3.63 -0.47
N ARG A 115 -12.22 -3.63 -0.59
CA ARG A 115 -12.94 -2.70 -1.47
C ARG A 115 -12.76 -1.26 -1.01
N GLY A 116 -12.93 -1.00 0.27
CA GLY A 116 -12.82 0.34 0.81
C GLY A 116 -11.41 0.91 0.70
N VAL A 117 -10.36 0.09 0.85
CA VAL A 117 -8.97 0.53 0.61
C VAL A 117 -8.80 1.05 -0.81
N ILE A 118 -9.28 0.30 -1.82
CA ILE A 118 -9.20 0.71 -3.22
C ILE A 118 -10.04 1.97 -3.48
N TYR A 119 -11.26 2.02 -2.93
CA TYR A 119 -12.13 3.19 -3.05
C TYR A 119 -11.51 4.46 -2.44
N VAL A 120 -10.94 4.36 -1.24
CA VAL A 120 -10.31 5.53 -0.59
C VAL A 120 -9.12 6.01 -1.39
N LEU A 121 -8.28 5.12 -1.89
CA LEU A 121 -7.09 5.50 -2.66
C LEU A 121 -7.45 6.11 -4.02
N TYR A 122 -8.35 5.51 -4.76
CA TYR A 122 -8.56 5.83 -6.18
C TYR A 122 -9.93 6.44 -6.50
N GLY A 123 -10.86 6.47 -5.53
CA GLY A 123 -12.24 6.89 -5.75
C GLY A 123 -13.10 5.79 -6.35
N PRO A 124 -14.34 6.13 -6.79
CA PRO A 124 -15.23 5.16 -7.41
C PRO A 124 -14.64 4.62 -8.72
N PRO A 125 -14.86 3.33 -9.03
CA PRO A 125 -14.48 2.79 -10.33
C PRO A 125 -15.32 3.42 -11.46
N GLU A 126 -14.80 3.40 -12.68
CA GLU A 126 -15.55 3.83 -13.87
C GLU A 126 -16.70 2.87 -14.17
N LYS A 127 -16.47 1.56 -13.94
CA LYS A 127 -17.46 0.51 -14.16
C LYS A 127 -17.36 -0.55 -13.08
N GLU A 128 -18.53 -1.01 -12.64
CA GLU A 128 -18.69 -2.15 -11.76
C GLU A 128 -19.42 -3.27 -12.50
N GLY A 129 -19.06 -4.51 -12.25
CA GLY A 129 -19.67 -5.68 -12.88
C GLY A 129 -19.35 -6.95 -12.13
N PHE A 130 -19.76 -8.08 -12.71
CA PHE A 130 -19.52 -9.40 -12.14
C PHE A 130 -19.01 -10.37 -13.20
N GLU A 131 -18.07 -11.23 -12.79
CA GLU A 131 -17.58 -12.37 -13.55
C GLU A 131 -17.99 -13.67 -12.86
N VAL A 132 -18.17 -14.72 -13.63
CA VAL A 132 -18.42 -16.06 -13.09
C VAL A 132 -17.12 -16.57 -12.47
N SER A 133 -17.21 -17.11 -11.24
CA SER A 133 -16.04 -17.73 -10.62
C SER A 133 -15.66 -19.01 -11.37
N PRO A 134 -14.35 -19.27 -11.58
CA PRO A 134 -13.87 -20.56 -12.10
C PRO A 134 -14.25 -21.75 -11.20
N ASN A 135 -14.46 -21.52 -9.90
CA ASN A 135 -14.94 -22.52 -8.99
C ASN A 135 -16.46 -22.37 -8.81
N PRO A 136 -17.27 -23.38 -9.22
CA PRO A 136 -18.73 -23.31 -9.12
C PRO A 136 -19.30 -23.18 -7.69
N ARG A 137 -18.47 -23.44 -6.68
CA ARG A 137 -18.86 -23.29 -5.27
C ARG A 137 -18.66 -21.89 -4.73
N ASP A 138 -17.98 -21.05 -5.47
CA ASP A 138 -17.70 -19.67 -5.08
C ASP A 138 -18.82 -18.75 -5.55
N SER A 139 -18.97 -17.61 -4.87
CA SER A 139 -19.80 -16.51 -5.35
C SER A 139 -19.24 -15.91 -6.66
N ALA A 140 -20.07 -15.16 -7.37
CA ALA A 140 -19.61 -14.34 -8.47
C ALA A 140 -18.47 -13.39 -8.00
N ILE A 141 -17.54 -13.13 -8.89
CA ILE A 141 -16.42 -12.22 -8.67
C ILE A 141 -16.90 -10.82 -9.03
N GLU A 142 -16.88 -9.90 -8.07
CA GLU A 142 -17.12 -8.49 -8.30
C GLU A 142 -15.90 -7.88 -9.01
N VAL A 143 -16.13 -7.11 -10.05
CA VAL A 143 -15.06 -6.54 -10.90
C VAL A 143 -15.22 -5.04 -10.96
N TRP A 144 -14.17 -4.33 -10.57
CA TRP A 144 -14.06 -2.88 -10.70
C TRP A 144 -13.07 -2.54 -11.80
N SER A 145 -13.49 -1.70 -12.73
CA SER A 145 -12.64 -1.23 -13.82
C SER A 145 -12.36 0.25 -13.68
N TYR A 146 -11.10 0.62 -13.83
CA TYR A 146 -10.64 2.00 -13.91
C TYR A 146 -10.14 2.29 -15.32
N GLY A 147 -10.56 3.41 -15.89
CA GLY A 147 -10.17 3.80 -17.24
C GLY A 147 -8.66 4.02 -17.36
N LYS A 148 -8.15 3.88 -18.58
CA LYS A 148 -6.73 4.12 -18.89
C LYS A 148 -6.26 5.54 -18.51
N ASP A 149 -7.18 6.50 -18.48
CA ASP A 149 -6.94 7.90 -18.15
C ASP A 149 -7.31 8.24 -16.70
N ALA A 150 -7.56 7.22 -15.87
CA ALA A 150 -7.85 7.41 -14.45
C ALA A 150 -6.73 8.22 -13.77
N PRO A 151 -7.07 9.23 -12.97
CA PRO A 151 -6.08 10.05 -12.28
C PRO A 151 -5.31 9.21 -11.25
N SER A 152 -4.14 9.72 -10.86
CA SER A 152 -3.40 9.13 -9.75
C SER A 152 -4.20 9.20 -8.46
N GLY A 153 -4.10 8.15 -7.65
CA GLY A 153 -4.72 8.07 -6.35
C GLY A 153 -4.05 8.93 -5.29
N LEU A 154 -4.55 8.82 -4.06
CA LEU A 154 -3.98 9.54 -2.92
C LEU A 154 -2.54 9.10 -2.59
N ASP A 155 -2.16 7.90 -3.01
CA ASP A 155 -0.81 7.34 -2.89
C ASP A 155 0.14 7.78 -4.02
N GLY A 156 -0.33 8.63 -4.94
CA GLY A 156 0.42 9.11 -6.10
C GLY A 156 0.49 8.10 -7.25
N ASN A 157 0.02 6.88 -7.08
CA ASN A 157 0.04 5.85 -8.12
C ASN A 157 -1.25 5.86 -8.93
N ARG A 158 -1.19 5.38 -10.17
CA ARG A 158 -2.41 5.10 -10.93
C ARG A 158 -3.05 3.81 -10.43
N PRO A 159 -4.40 3.71 -10.44
CA PRO A 159 -5.06 2.46 -10.13
C PRO A 159 -4.67 1.37 -11.14
N ASN A 160 -4.71 0.13 -10.71
CA ASN A 160 -4.71 -0.97 -11.68
C ASN A 160 -5.96 -0.87 -12.56
N PRO A 161 -5.88 -1.24 -13.84
CA PRO A 161 -7.04 -1.18 -14.73
C PRO A 161 -8.24 -1.99 -14.23
N VAL A 162 -7.98 -3.06 -13.50
CA VAL A 162 -9.02 -3.96 -12.98
C VAL A 162 -8.67 -4.46 -11.59
N TYR A 163 -9.61 -4.35 -10.69
CA TYR A 163 -9.61 -5.03 -9.39
C TYR A 163 -10.72 -6.07 -9.35
N ARG A 164 -10.46 -7.19 -8.71
CA ARG A 164 -11.44 -8.26 -8.54
C ARG A 164 -11.59 -8.58 -7.07
N PHE A 165 -12.82 -8.84 -6.65
CA PHE A 165 -13.15 -9.18 -5.28
C PHE A 165 -14.07 -10.39 -5.24
N ILE A 166 -13.92 -11.20 -4.21
CA ILE A 166 -14.74 -12.39 -4.02
C ILE A 166 -15.19 -12.49 -2.57
N LYS A 167 -16.42 -12.92 -2.36
CA LYS A 167 -16.95 -13.14 -1.00
C LYS A 167 -16.34 -14.39 -0.38
N ARG A 168 -15.83 -14.26 0.85
CA ARG A 168 -15.29 -15.33 1.69
C ARG A 168 -15.87 -15.19 3.10
N GLY A 169 -16.88 -16.01 3.42
CA GLY A 169 -17.65 -15.84 4.65
C GLY A 169 -18.34 -14.48 4.67
N ASP A 170 -18.08 -13.69 5.71
CA ASP A 170 -18.67 -12.35 5.91
C ASP A 170 -17.82 -11.22 5.30
N LEU A 171 -16.72 -11.55 4.62
CA LEU A 171 -15.81 -10.58 4.03
C LEU A 171 -15.75 -10.72 2.51
N THR A 172 -15.58 -9.58 1.84
CA THR A 172 -15.27 -9.50 0.41
C THR A 172 -13.80 -9.13 0.26
N VAL A 173 -13.01 -10.09 -0.22
CA VAL A 173 -11.55 -9.96 -0.28
C VAL A 173 -11.04 -9.86 -1.70
N SER A 174 -9.87 -9.30 -1.88
CA SER A 174 -9.20 -9.20 -3.17
C SER A 174 -8.99 -10.59 -3.78
N TYR A 175 -9.35 -10.74 -5.05
CA TYR A 175 -9.22 -11.97 -5.79
C TYR A 175 -8.14 -11.85 -6.85
N VAL A 176 -7.12 -12.68 -6.74
CA VAL A 176 -6.07 -12.82 -7.76
C VAL A 176 -6.31 -14.14 -8.49
N PRO A 177 -6.63 -14.12 -9.79
CA PRO A 177 -6.75 -15.33 -10.58
C PRO A 177 -5.46 -16.13 -10.48
N ARG A 178 -5.54 -17.42 -10.12
CA ARG A 178 -4.38 -18.29 -10.25
C ARG A 178 -4.10 -18.45 -11.74
N ALA A 179 -2.86 -18.25 -12.16
CA ALA A 179 -2.43 -18.62 -13.50
C ALA A 179 -2.80 -20.10 -13.71
N GLN A 180 -3.66 -20.39 -14.69
CA GLN A 180 -3.91 -21.78 -15.07
C GLN A 180 -2.56 -22.35 -15.52
N PRO A 181 -2.15 -23.55 -15.03
CA PRO A 181 -1.01 -24.24 -15.61
C PRO A 181 -1.31 -24.37 -17.10
N LEU A 182 -0.33 -23.98 -17.94
CA LEU A 182 -0.40 -24.25 -19.38
C LEU A 182 -0.78 -25.73 -19.54
N ALA A 183 -1.92 -25.99 -20.18
CA ALA A 183 -2.29 -27.34 -20.53
C ALA A 183 -1.14 -27.91 -21.34
N LEU A 184 -0.52 -28.99 -20.86
CA LEU A 184 0.50 -29.69 -21.63
C LEU A 184 -0.16 -30.11 -22.95
N PRO A 185 0.52 -29.94 -24.08
CA PRO A 185 0.00 -30.44 -25.35
C PRO A 185 -0.30 -31.94 -25.22
N PRO A 186 -1.35 -32.42 -25.87
CA PRO A 186 -1.66 -33.86 -25.86
C PRO A 186 -0.44 -34.63 -26.31
N VAL A 187 -0.06 -35.65 -25.53
CA VAL A 187 1.00 -36.60 -25.90
C VAL A 187 0.39 -37.53 -26.92
N ASP A 188 0.74 -37.34 -28.20
CA ASP A 188 0.36 -38.29 -29.26
C ASP A 188 1.03 -39.63 -28.97
N HIS A 189 0.23 -40.69 -28.80
CA HIS A 189 0.66 -42.07 -28.61
C HIS A 189 0.67 -42.81 -29.95
#